data_e652e2110c87dc3da64f7fd7e94f3943
#
_entry.id   e652e2110c87dc3da64f7fd7e94f3943
#
_cell.length_a   1.000
_cell.length_b   1.000
_cell.length_c   1.000
_cell.angle_alpha   90.00
_cell.angle_beta   90.00
_cell.angle_gamma   90.00
#
_symmetry.space_group_name_H-M   'P 1'
#
loop_
_entity.id
_entity.type
_entity.pdbx_description
1 polymer ?
#
loop_
_entity_poly.entity_id
_entity_poly.type
_entity_poly.pdbx_seq_one_letter_code
_entity_poly.pdbx_strand_id
1 'polypeptide(L)' 'MKNLVENLKQQFASFEKDAVAHVENGNKAAGTRARKTSLAIEKSLKDFRKKSIEASKK' A
#
# COMPACT_ATOMS: atom_id res chain seq x y z
N MET A 1 12.83 7.26 -7.14
CA MET A 1 11.39 7.22 -6.87
C MET A 1 10.58 6.26 -7.75
N LYS A 2 11.07 5.95 -8.92
CA LYS A 2 10.35 5.05 -9.83
C LYS A 2 10.03 3.69 -9.19
N ASN A 3 11.02 3.10 -8.53
CA ASN A 3 10.82 1.79 -7.88
C ASN A 3 9.84 1.87 -6.71
N LEU A 4 9.84 2.98 -5.99
CA LEU A 4 8.92 3.20 -4.89
C LEU A 4 7.48 3.26 -5.40
N VAL A 5 7.25 3.97 -6.51
CA VAL A 5 5.91 4.06 -7.12
C VAL A 5 5.44 2.69 -7.61
N GLU A 6 6.34 1.91 -8.23
CA GLU A 6 5.99 0.55 -8.66
C GLU A 6 5.63 -0.34 -7.48
N ASN A 7 6.36 -0.25 -6.37
CA ASN A 7 6.04 -0.99 -5.16
C ASN A 7 4.70 -0.59 -4.60
N LEU A 8 4.38 0.71 -4.61
CA LEU A 8 3.08 1.20 -4.16
C LEU A 8 1.93 0.65 -5.01
N LYS A 9 2.11 0.61 -6.32
CA LYS A 9 1.10 0.02 -7.22
C LYS A 9 0.82 -1.43 -6.86
N GLN A 10 1.87 -2.20 -6.62
CA GLN A 10 1.71 -3.61 -6.25
C GLN A 10 1.05 -3.77 -4.89
N GLN A 11 1.41 -2.93 -3.94
CA GLN A 11 0.81 -2.95 -2.61
C GLN A 11 -0.67 -2.60 -2.66
N PHE A 12 -1.04 -1.60 -3.44
CA PHE A 12 -2.45 -1.22 -3.61
C PHE A 12 -3.26 -2.33 -4.26
N ALA A 13 -2.71 -2.97 -5.29
CA ALA A 13 -3.39 -4.08 -5.97
C ALA A 13 -3.61 -5.25 -5.02
N SER A 14 -2.61 -5.60 -4.24
CA SER A 14 -2.69 -6.67 -3.25
C SER A 14 -3.71 -6.33 -2.15
N PHE A 15 -3.66 -5.09 -1.66
CA PHE A 15 -4.59 -4.61 -0.64
C PHE A 15 -6.04 -4.68 -1.15
N GLU A 16 -6.29 -4.19 -2.35
CA GLU A 16 -7.62 -4.17 -2.92
C GLU A 16 -8.20 -5.58 -3.04
N LYS A 17 -7.41 -6.51 -3.56
CA LYS A 17 -7.83 -7.90 -3.70
C LYS A 17 -8.24 -8.50 -2.36
N ASP A 18 -7.40 -8.33 -1.35
CA ASP A 18 -7.66 -8.90 -0.03
C ASP A 18 -8.81 -8.18 0.68
N ALA A 19 -8.89 -6.86 0.53
CA ALA A 19 -9.98 -6.09 1.14
C ALA A 19 -11.33 -6.48 0.58
N VAL A 20 -11.42 -6.65 -0.74
CA VAL A 20 -12.66 -7.08 -1.40
C VAL A 20 -13.06 -8.49 -0.94
N ALA A 21 -12.10 -9.42 -0.91
CA ALA A 21 -12.38 -10.78 -0.45
C ALA A 21 -12.87 -10.79 1.01
N HIS A 22 -12.28 -9.94 1.85
CA HIS A 22 -12.69 -9.83 3.24
C HIS A 22 -14.10 -9.28 3.38
N VAL A 23 -14.38 -8.18 2.71
CA VAL A 23 -15.67 -7.48 2.84
C VAL A 23 -16.81 -8.26 2.17
N GLU A 24 -16.57 -8.75 0.95
CA GLU A 24 -17.63 -9.40 0.19
C GLU A 24 -17.84 -10.86 0.56
N ASN A 25 -16.76 -11.58 0.87
CA ASN A 25 -16.85 -13.02 1.12
C ASN A 25 -16.64 -13.41 2.58
N GLY A 26 -16.42 -12.42 3.45
CA GLY A 26 -16.17 -12.69 4.87
C GLY A 26 -14.88 -13.46 5.12
N ASN A 27 -13.90 -13.36 4.22
CA ASN A 27 -12.65 -14.09 4.35
C ASN A 27 -11.76 -13.44 5.40
N LYS A 28 -11.64 -14.11 6.54
CA LYS A 28 -10.88 -13.57 7.68
C LYS A 28 -9.38 -13.50 7.40
N ALA A 29 -8.84 -14.48 6.70
CA ALA A 29 -7.41 -14.48 6.33
C ALA A 29 -7.09 -13.31 5.41
N ALA A 30 -7.99 -13.02 4.46
CA ALA A 30 -7.82 -11.88 3.56
C ALA A 30 -7.85 -10.56 4.35
N GLY A 31 -8.72 -10.46 5.36
CA GLY A 31 -8.77 -9.29 6.23
C GLY A 31 -7.47 -9.05 6.97
N THR A 32 -6.88 -10.13 7.49
CA THR A 32 -5.58 -10.04 8.16
C THR A 32 -4.49 -9.56 7.20
N ARG A 33 -4.47 -10.12 5.98
CA ARG A 33 -3.48 -9.70 4.97
C ARG A 33 -3.70 -8.25 4.56
N ALA A 34 -4.96 -7.84 4.39
CA ALA A 34 -5.27 -6.45 4.02
C ALA A 34 -4.77 -5.47 5.08
N ARG A 35 -4.97 -5.79 6.36
CA ARG A 35 -4.49 -4.95 7.45
C ARG A 35 -2.96 -4.84 7.46
N LYS A 36 -2.27 -5.95 7.25
CA LYS A 36 -0.80 -5.94 7.16
C LYS A 36 -0.32 -5.10 5.98
N THR A 37 -0.95 -5.29 4.83
CA THR A 37 -0.60 -4.54 3.63
C THR A 37 -0.86 -3.04 3.83
N SER A 38 -1.93 -2.69 4.54
CA SER A 38 -2.24 -1.29 4.81
C SER A 38 -1.15 -0.60 5.63
N LEU A 39 -0.56 -1.32 6.58
CA LEU A 39 0.56 -0.78 7.36
C LEU A 39 1.80 -0.57 6.47
N ALA A 40 2.07 -1.50 5.58
CA ALA A 40 3.18 -1.38 4.63
C ALA A 40 2.95 -0.20 3.67
N ILE A 41 1.71 -0.03 3.20
CA ILE A 41 1.34 1.09 2.33
C ILE A 41 1.54 2.41 3.07
N GLU A 42 1.10 2.50 4.31
CA GLU A 42 1.27 3.70 5.12
C GLU A 42 2.74 4.11 5.22
N LYS A 43 3.61 3.14 5.49
CA LYS A 43 5.03 3.38 5.57
C LYS A 43 5.61 3.85 4.24
N SER A 44 5.20 3.19 3.15
CA SER A 44 5.66 3.55 1.81
C SER A 44 5.19 4.94 1.41
N LEU A 45 3.98 5.33 1.80
CA LEU A 45 3.45 6.66 1.52
C LEU A 45 4.22 7.74 2.27
N LYS A 46 4.60 7.49 3.51
CA LYS A 46 5.44 8.43 4.27
C LYS A 46 6.78 8.62 3.57
N ASP A 47 7.37 7.53 3.12
CA ASP A 47 8.64 7.56 2.40
C ASP A 47 8.50 8.33 1.09
N PHE A 48 7.42 8.12 0.37
CA PHE A 48 7.12 8.85 -0.86
C PHE A 48 7.04 10.36 -0.61
N ARG A 49 6.30 10.76 0.43
CA ARG A 49 6.16 12.19 0.74
C ARG A 49 7.51 12.83 1.03
N LYS A 50 8.34 12.15 1.81
CA LYS A 50 9.66 12.64 2.15
C LYS A 50 10.53 12.83 0.92
N LYS A 51 10.58 11.80 0.07
CA LYS A 51 11.38 11.84 -1.15
C LYS A 51 10.85 12.86 -2.15
N SER A 52 9.54 13.01 -2.23
CA SER A 52 8.91 13.99 -3.11
C SER A 52 9.27 15.42 -2.71
N ILE A 53 9.24 15.71 -1.41
CA ILE A 53 9.62 17.02 -0.89
C ILE A 53 11.10 17.30 -1.21
N GLU A 54 11.97 16.35 -0.98
CA GLU A 54 13.39 16.50 -1.28
C GLU A 54 13.63 16.77 -2.76
N ALA A 55 12.93 16.06 -3.63
CA ALA A 55 13.05 16.26 -5.08
C ALA A 55 12.54 17.63 -5.50
N SER A 56 11.56 18.18 -4.79
CA SER A 56 10.97 19.48 -5.11
C SER A 56 11.79 20.68 -4.63
N LYS A 57 12.77 20.43 -3.78
CA LYS A 57 13.59 21.52 -3.22
C LYS A 57 14.62 22.08 -4.19
N LYS A 58 14.73 21.56 -5.36
CA LYS A 58 15.69 22.08 -6.34
C LYS A 58 15.19 23.41 -6.95
#